data_6e668cd02dd536e9bcd42a3bf08282fd
#
_entry.id   6e668cd02dd536e9bcd42a3bf08282fd
#
_cell.length_a   1.000
_cell.length_b   1.000
_cell.length_c   1.000
_cell.angle_alpha   90.00
_cell.angle_beta   90.00
_cell.angle_gamma   90.00
#
_symmetry.space_group_name_H-M   'P 1'
#
loop_
_entity.id
_entity.type
_entity.pdbx_description
1 polymer ?
#
loop_
_entity_poly.entity_id
_entity_poly.type
_entity_poly.pdbx_seq_one_letter_code
_entity_poly.pdbx_strand_id
1 'polypeptide(L)'
;LRLTNPLPRRVAVALAVDGLNTLDARHGDARSARKWVLPPYGTVEIAGWQVSGAAARRFYFTSEPDSYGARLGETANLGVIEAVFFAEREPEPPVAVLDGAPARRQSARAPAAGALSEAHAATGIGRETEHRVRQVWLDLETEPAAVVRLRYEYRPQLVELGLLPRFPRPLDRRERARGFDDWCPVPR
;
A
#
# COMPACT_ATOMS: atom_id res chain seq x y z
N LEU A 1 -0.58 0.89 -7.01
CA LEU A 1 0.62 1.19 -6.22
C LEU A 1 1.85 0.82 -7.03
N ARG A 2 2.86 1.70 -7.07
CA ARG A 2 4.13 1.44 -7.76
C ARG A 2 5.23 1.39 -6.72
N LEU A 3 5.99 0.29 -6.72
CA LEU A 3 7.11 0.06 -5.81
C LEU A 3 8.38 -0.05 -6.62
N THR A 4 9.42 0.70 -6.25
CA THR A 4 10.72 0.70 -6.92
C THR A 4 11.79 0.26 -5.94
N ASN A 5 12.65 -0.66 -6.37
CA ASN A 5 13.81 -1.13 -5.63
C ASN A 5 15.06 -0.40 -6.14
N PRO A 6 15.70 0.46 -5.34
CA PRO A 6 16.92 1.15 -5.75
C PRO A 6 18.20 0.34 -5.51
N LEU A 7 18.09 -0.88 -4.93
CA LEU A 7 19.24 -1.69 -4.54
C LEU A 7 19.68 -2.64 -5.67
N PRO A 8 20.97 -3.06 -5.68
CA PRO A 8 21.51 -4.00 -6.66
C PRO A 8 21.11 -5.46 -6.39
N ARG A 9 20.30 -5.72 -5.37
CA ARG A 9 19.80 -7.04 -4.95
C ARG A 9 18.29 -7.08 -4.92
N ARG A 10 17.70 -8.28 -4.90
CA ARG A 10 16.26 -8.43 -4.77
C ARG A 10 15.77 -7.93 -3.42
N VAL A 11 14.56 -7.41 -3.39
CA VAL A 11 13.87 -6.97 -2.18
C VAL A 11 12.49 -7.60 -2.14
N ALA A 12 12.11 -8.15 -1.01
CA ALA A 12 10.76 -8.63 -0.76
C ALA A 12 9.97 -7.59 0.04
N VAL A 13 8.73 -7.33 -0.35
CA VAL A 13 7.87 -6.30 0.26
C VAL A 13 6.60 -6.92 0.79
N ALA A 14 6.39 -6.87 2.09
CA ALA A 14 5.07 -7.07 2.70
C ALA A 14 4.27 -5.79 2.51
N LEU A 15 3.25 -5.84 1.66
CA LEU A 15 2.39 -4.69 1.34
C LEU A 15 0.99 -4.93 1.91
N ALA A 16 0.58 -4.05 2.80
CA ALA A 16 -0.75 -4.02 3.35
C ALA A 16 -1.49 -2.74 2.93
N VAL A 17 -2.77 -2.88 2.63
CA VAL A 17 -3.72 -1.78 2.42
C VAL A 17 -4.86 -2.00 3.40
N ASP A 18 -5.24 -0.97 4.13
CA ASP A 18 -6.26 -1.08 5.19
C ASP A 18 -5.97 -2.21 6.19
N GLY A 19 -4.67 -2.44 6.47
CA GLY A 19 -4.22 -3.50 7.37
C GLY A 19 -4.27 -4.91 6.78
N LEU A 20 -4.75 -5.11 5.57
CA LEU A 20 -4.84 -6.39 4.88
C LEU A 20 -3.69 -6.55 3.90
N ASN A 21 -3.00 -7.70 3.95
CA ASN A 21 -1.97 -8.03 2.97
C ASN A 21 -2.59 -8.17 1.57
N THR A 22 -1.98 -7.52 0.58
CA THR A 22 -2.51 -7.47 -0.79
C THR A 22 -2.45 -8.79 -1.56
N LEU A 23 -1.75 -9.83 -1.04
CA LEU A 23 -1.62 -11.15 -1.64
C LEU A 23 -2.63 -12.18 -1.12
N ASP A 24 -3.07 -12.06 0.14
CA ASP A 24 -3.94 -13.07 0.77
C ASP A 24 -5.01 -12.49 1.71
N ALA A 25 -5.13 -11.17 1.76
CA ALA A 25 -6.08 -10.42 2.59
C ALA A 25 -6.02 -10.78 4.09
N ARG A 26 -4.85 -11.19 4.59
CA ARG A 26 -4.66 -11.53 6.00
C ARG A 26 -4.03 -10.39 6.77
N HIS A 27 -4.44 -10.24 8.01
CA HIS A 27 -3.68 -9.51 9.01
C HIS A 27 -2.49 -10.35 9.48
N GLY A 28 -1.43 -9.67 9.86
CA GLY A 28 -0.29 -10.37 10.43
C GLY A 28 0.96 -9.51 10.53
N ASP A 29 2.00 -10.13 11.06
CA ASP A 29 3.32 -9.55 11.10
C ASP A 29 3.96 -9.55 9.70
N ALA A 30 4.57 -8.44 9.32
CA ALA A 30 5.20 -8.25 8.02
C ALA A 30 6.29 -9.28 7.71
N ARG A 31 6.95 -9.83 8.77
CA ARG A 31 7.99 -10.83 8.61
C ARG A 31 7.44 -12.18 8.12
N SER A 32 6.30 -12.61 8.66
CA SER A 32 5.64 -13.88 8.31
C SER A 32 4.68 -13.74 7.12
N ALA A 33 4.26 -12.52 6.78
CA ALA A 33 3.34 -12.25 5.70
C ALA A 33 3.91 -12.62 4.33
N ARG A 34 3.02 -12.94 3.38
CA ARG A 34 3.40 -13.07 1.97
C ARG A 34 3.94 -11.75 1.44
N LYS A 35 4.91 -11.84 0.53
CA LYS A 35 5.66 -10.67 0.03
C LYS A 35 5.71 -10.64 -1.49
N TRP A 36 5.69 -9.44 -2.03
CA TRP A 36 6.03 -9.16 -3.41
C TRP A 36 7.55 -9.14 -3.56
N VAL A 37 8.07 -9.66 -4.65
CA VAL A 37 9.51 -9.60 -4.94
C VAL A 37 9.79 -8.56 -6.01
N LEU A 38 10.65 -7.62 -5.67
CA LEU A 38 11.16 -6.59 -6.58
C LEU A 38 12.55 -6.98 -7.06
N PRO A 39 12.78 -7.09 -8.38
CA PRO A 39 14.12 -7.36 -8.90
C PRO A 39 15.08 -6.20 -8.59
N PRO A 40 16.41 -6.43 -8.70
CA PRO A 40 17.40 -5.36 -8.59
C PRO A 40 17.05 -4.20 -9.53
N TYR A 41 17.08 -2.97 -9.00
CA TYR A 41 16.72 -1.73 -9.72
C TYR A 41 15.37 -1.76 -10.44
N GLY A 42 14.51 -2.73 -10.07
CA GLY A 42 13.24 -2.95 -10.73
C GLY A 42 12.10 -2.19 -10.11
N THR A 43 11.03 -2.07 -10.90
CA THR A 43 9.76 -1.51 -10.48
C THR A 43 8.65 -2.54 -10.68
N VAL A 44 7.78 -2.68 -9.68
CA VAL A 44 6.60 -3.54 -9.73
C VAL A 44 5.36 -2.68 -9.51
N GLU A 45 4.35 -2.88 -10.34
CA GLU A 45 3.05 -2.23 -10.19
C GLU A 45 2.03 -3.21 -9.63
N ILE A 46 1.40 -2.83 -8.52
CA ILE A 46 0.38 -3.62 -7.82
C ILE A 46 -0.92 -2.85 -7.93
N ALA A 47 -1.79 -3.32 -8.83
CA ALA A 47 -3.02 -2.63 -9.19
C ALA A 47 -4.22 -3.00 -8.28
N GLY A 48 -4.11 -4.04 -7.47
CA GLY A 48 -5.23 -4.54 -6.68
C GLY A 48 -4.88 -5.68 -5.73
N TRP A 49 -5.93 -6.26 -5.18
CA TRP A 49 -5.90 -7.46 -4.34
C TRP A 49 -5.67 -8.69 -5.21
N GLN A 50 -4.65 -9.48 -4.91
CA GLN A 50 -4.40 -10.74 -5.62
C GLN A 50 -5.44 -11.78 -5.18
N VAL A 51 -6.25 -12.26 -6.12
CA VAL A 51 -7.33 -13.23 -5.82
C VAL A 51 -6.99 -14.65 -6.28
N SER A 52 -6.05 -14.77 -7.21
CA SER A 52 -5.53 -16.07 -7.68
C SER A 52 -4.11 -15.92 -8.23
N GLY A 53 -3.49 -17.00 -8.72
CA GLY A 53 -2.19 -16.94 -9.40
C GLY A 53 -2.19 -16.15 -10.72
N ALA A 54 -3.36 -15.82 -11.27
CA ALA A 54 -3.50 -15.17 -12.58
C ALA A 54 -4.32 -13.87 -12.55
N ALA A 55 -5.04 -13.58 -11.47
CA ALA A 55 -6.00 -12.48 -11.42
C ALA A 55 -5.86 -11.66 -10.14
N ALA A 56 -6.06 -10.36 -10.29
CA ALA A 56 -6.21 -9.41 -9.20
C ALA A 56 -7.52 -8.62 -9.37
N ARG A 57 -8.01 -8.06 -8.26
CA ARG A 57 -9.14 -7.11 -8.26
C ARG A 57 -8.64 -5.74 -7.89
N ARG A 58 -8.93 -4.76 -8.75
CA ARG A 58 -8.40 -3.39 -8.63
C ARG A 58 -8.77 -2.74 -7.31
N PHE A 59 -7.82 -1.98 -6.75
CA PHE A 59 -8.11 -1.02 -5.70
C PHE A 59 -8.98 0.11 -6.23
N TYR A 60 -9.90 0.59 -5.40
CA TYR A 60 -10.57 1.87 -5.59
C TYR A 60 -10.85 2.50 -4.23
N PHE A 61 -10.86 3.82 -4.18
CA PHE A 61 -11.21 4.53 -2.95
C PHE A 61 -12.72 4.52 -2.73
N THR A 62 -13.12 4.26 -1.49
CA THR A 62 -14.51 4.23 -1.06
C THR A 62 -14.62 4.66 0.41
N SER A 63 -15.82 4.75 0.93
CA SER A 63 -16.07 4.96 2.37
C SER A 63 -15.70 3.72 3.18
N GLU A 64 -15.46 3.91 4.47
CA GLU A 64 -15.14 2.80 5.38
C GLU A 64 -16.20 1.68 5.38
N PRO A 65 -17.52 1.95 5.44
CA PRO A 65 -18.55 0.91 5.41
C PRO A 65 -18.54 0.05 4.14
N ASP A 66 -18.18 0.65 2.99
CA ASP A 66 -18.14 -0.03 1.68
C ASP A 66 -16.79 -0.67 1.36
N SER A 67 -15.82 -0.56 2.28
CA SER A 67 -14.47 -1.05 2.07
C SER A 67 -14.38 -2.57 2.02
N TYR A 68 -13.28 -3.08 1.47
CA TYR A 68 -12.99 -4.51 1.48
C TYR A 68 -12.75 -5.00 2.91
N GLY A 69 -12.05 -4.21 3.73
CA GLY A 69 -11.85 -4.50 5.15
C GLY A 69 -13.17 -4.66 5.91
N ALA A 70 -14.13 -3.73 5.72
CA ALA A 70 -15.44 -3.83 6.35
C ALA A 70 -16.19 -5.10 5.97
N ARG A 71 -16.12 -5.52 4.70
CA ARG A 71 -16.75 -6.78 4.23
C ARG A 71 -16.15 -8.04 4.84
N LEU A 72 -14.88 -7.98 5.25
CA LEU A 72 -14.19 -9.06 5.95
C LEU A 72 -14.28 -8.97 7.47
N GLY A 73 -14.89 -7.89 8.01
CA GLY A 73 -14.95 -7.62 9.45
C GLY A 73 -13.64 -7.06 10.03
N GLU A 74 -12.73 -6.57 9.18
CA GLU A 74 -11.39 -6.11 9.51
C GLU A 74 -11.29 -4.60 9.32
N THR A 75 -11.58 -3.84 10.37
CA THR A 75 -11.77 -2.38 10.28
C THR A 75 -10.76 -1.55 11.09
N ALA A 76 -9.82 -2.20 11.77
CA ALA A 76 -8.92 -1.52 12.71
C ALA A 76 -7.90 -0.58 12.04
N ASN A 77 -7.56 -0.80 10.76
CA ASN A 77 -6.47 -0.11 10.06
C ASN A 77 -6.91 0.51 8.73
N LEU A 78 -8.18 0.89 8.59
CA LEU A 78 -8.68 1.53 7.38
C LEU A 78 -7.98 2.87 7.12
N GLY A 79 -7.83 3.24 5.85
CA GLY A 79 -7.17 4.48 5.44
C GLY A 79 -5.63 4.45 5.51
N VAL A 80 -5.00 3.27 5.68
CA VAL A 80 -3.55 3.13 5.80
C VAL A 80 -2.99 2.18 4.74
N ILE A 81 -1.89 2.58 4.12
CA ILE A 81 -1.04 1.72 3.30
C ILE A 81 0.29 1.55 4.03
N GLU A 82 0.72 0.31 4.22
CA GLU A 82 2.00 0.01 4.83
C GLU A 82 2.82 -0.93 3.94
N ALA A 83 4.08 -0.58 3.71
CA ALA A 83 5.03 -1.38 2.96
C ALA A 83 6.28 -1.61 3.80
N VAL A 84 6.58 -2.87 4.09
CA VAL A 84 7.78 -3.28 4.84
C VAL A 84 8.70 -4.05 3.91
N PHE A 85 9.90 -3.53 3.73
CA PHE A 85 10.88 -4.00 2.76
C PHE A 85 11.96 -4.84 3.45
N PHE A 86 12.20 -6.04 2.94
CA PHE A 86 13.26 -6.94 3.39
C PHE A 86 14.21 -7.20 2.24
N ALA A 87 15.49 -6.93 2.43
CA ALA A 87 16.49 -7.24 1.42
C ALA A 87 16.76 -8.76 1.38
N GLU A 88 17.08 -9.26 0.19
CA GLU A 88 17.63 -10.61 0.05
C GLU A 88 19.00 -10.67 0.73
N ARG A 89 19.23 -11.70 1.54
CA ARG A 89 20.52 -11.91 2.19
C ARG A 89 21.58 -12.19 1.13
N GLU A 90 22.69 -11.50 1.24
CA GLU A 90 23.86 -11.83 0.44
C GLU A 90 24.44 -13.16 0.95
N PRO A 91 24.80 -14.09 0.06
CA PRO A 91 25.46 -15.29 0.48
C PRO A 91 26.77 -14.92 1.20
N GLU A 92 26.83 -15.20 2.50
CA GLU A 92 28.08 -15.05 3.22
C GLU A 92 29.14 -15.96 2.63
N PRO A 93 30.39 -15.46 2.45
CA PRO A 93 31.50 -16.35 2.21
C PRO A 93 31.58 -17.35 3.40
N PRO A 94 31.91 -18.61 3.17
CA PRO A 94 31.82 -19.63 4.19
C PRO A 94 32.70 -19.29 5.39
N VAL A 95 32.09 -18.90 6.49
CA VAL A 95 32.72 -18.70 7.80
C VAL A 95 32.21 -19.79 8.72
N ALA A 96 33.16 -20.40 9.47
CA ALA A 96 32.88 -21.46 10.41
C ALA A 96 31.87 -21.04 11.49
N VAL A 97 30.90 -21.91 11.74
CA VAL A 97 29.73 -21.70 12.62
C VAL A 97 30.14 -21.56 14.07
N LEU A 98 29.62 -20.56 14.75
CA LEU A 98 29.43 -20.54 16.21
C LEU A 98 27.95 -20.23 16.50
N ASP A 99 27.35 -21.20 17.23
CA ASP A 99 25.93 -21.19 17.61
C ASP A 99 25.52 -19.95 18.43
N GLY A 100 24.42 -19.35 18.07
CA GLY A 100 23.79 -18.25 18.81
C GLY A 100 22.26 -18.39 18.88
N ALA A 101 21.74 -18.28 20.09
CA ALA A 101 20.39 -18.59 20.57
C ALA A 101 19.25 -17.79 19.94
N PRO A 102 17.97 -18.29 20.02
CA PRO A 102 16.82 -17.72 19.33
C PRO A 102 16.27 -16.46 20.00
N ALA A 103 15.95 -15.47 19.20
CA ALA A 103 15.32 -14.23 19.62
C ALA A 103 13.81 -14.39 19.87
N ARG A 104 13.35 -13.82 20.98
CA ARG A 104 11.95 -13.82 21.45
C ARG A 104 11.04 -12.98 20.53
N ARG A 105 9.88 -13.53 20.19
CA ARG A 105 8.79 -12.82 19.51
C ARG A 105 8.08 -11.87 20.48
N GLN A 106 7.94 -10.60 20.08
CA GLN A 106 6.93 -9.71 20.66
C GLN A 106 5.80 -9.56 19.67
N SER A 107 4.61 -9.98 20.07
CA SER A 107 3.38 -9.76 19.32
C SER A 107 2.86 -8.35 19.60
N ALA A 108 2.78 -7.52 18.60
CA ALA A 108 2.08 -6.23 18.68
C ALA A 108 0.56 -6.47 18.72
N ARG A 109 -0.08 -5.93 19.76
CA ARG A 109 -1.52 -5.98 19.95
C ARG A 109 -2.17 -5.03 18.93
N ALA A 110 -3.12 -5.54 18.14
CA ALA A 110 -3.91 -4.73 17.21
C ALA A 110 -4.71 -3.66 17.96
N PRO A 111 -4.79 -2.42 17.43
CA PRO A 111 -5.66 -1.39 17.98
C PRO A 111 -7.13 -1.80 17.82
N ALA A 112 -7.96 -1.38 18.77
CA ALA A 112 -9.38 -1.67 18.75
C ALA A 112 -10.05 -1.04 17.52
N ALA A 113 -10.96 -1.78 16.90
CA ALA A 113 -11.77 -1.30 15.79
C ALA A 113 -12.65 -0.13 16.26
N GLY A 114 -12.55 1.00 15.57
CA GLY A 114 -13.45 2.15 15.78
C GLY A 114 -14.76 2.00 15.02
N ALA A 115 -15.71 2.90 15.26
CA ALA A 115 -16.93 2.98 14.47
C ALA A 115 -16.59 3.36 13.02
N LEU A 116 -17.19 2.65 12.05
CA LEU A 116 -17.01 2.94 10.62
C LEU A 116 -17.70 4.26 10.26
N SER A 117 -17.11 5.01 9.33
CA SER A 117 -17.57 6.31 8.89
C SER A 117 -17.62 6.45 7.37
N GLU A 118 -18.70 7.01 6.85
CA GLU A 118 -18.81 7.39 5.44
C GLU A 118 -17.91 8.60 5.09
N ALA A 119 -17.54 9.40 6.09
CA ALA A 119 -16.71 10.58 5.92
C ALA A 119 -15.22 10.24 5.73
N HIS A 120 -14.78 9.04 6.09
CA HIS A 120 -13.40 8.60 5.99
C HIS A 120 -13.17 7.67 4.80
N ALA A 121 -11.97 7.80 4.22
CA ALA A 121 -11.57 7.03 3.05
C ALA A 121 -11.05 5.64 3.43
N ALA A 122 -11.42 4.65 2.64
CA ALA A 122 -10.91 3.29 2.71
C ALA A 122 -10.79 2.71 1.30
N THR A 123 -10.29 1.48 1.17
CA THR A 123 -10.11 0.80 -0.12
C THR A 123 -11.10 -0.32 -0.32
N GLY A 124 -11.79 -0.29 -1.46
CA GLY A 124 -12.70 -1.33 -1.92
C GLY A 124 -12.02 -2.38 -2.81
N ILE A 125 -12.78 -3.45 -3.12
CA ILE A 125 -12.40 -4.50 -4.05
C ILE A 125 -13.20 -4.36 -5.35
N GLY A 126 -12.51 -3.97 -6.42
CA GLY A 126 -13.09 -3.57 -7.71
C GLY A 126 -13.14 -4.68 -8.74
N ARG A 127 -13.09 -4.27 -10.01
CA ARG A 127 -13.13 -5.18 -11.16
C ARG A 127 -11.90 -6.08 -11.19
N GLU A 128 -12.10 -7.28 -11.71
CA GLU A 128 -11.01 -8.21 -11.97
C GLU A 128 -10.13 -7.73 -13.12
N THR A 129 -8.84 -7.99 -12.99
CA THR A 129 -7.81 -7.69 -13.99
C THR A 129 -6.82 -8.85 -14.05
N GLU A 130 -6.26 -9.11 -15.20
CA GLU A 130 -5.21 -10.10 -15.35
C GLU A 130 -3.95 -9.61 -14.62
N HIS A 131 -3.43 -10.44 -13.72
CA HIS A 131 -2.19 -10.19 -13.01
C HIS A 131 -1.57 -11.51 -12.59
N ARG A 132 -0.62 -11.99 -13.39
CA ARG A 132 0.04 -13.28 -13.17
C ARG A 132 1.16 -13.15 -12.16
N VAL A 133 1.15 -14.03 -11.17
CA VAL A 133 2.18 -14.12 -10.14
C VAL A 133 2.71 -15.55 -10.07
N ARG A 134 3.99 -15.68 -9.70
CA ARG A 134 4.61 -16.97 -9.38
C ARG A 134 5.23 -16.89 -7.99
N GLN A 135 5.20 -18.00 -7.28
CA GLN A 135 5.87 -18.10 -6.00
C GLN A 135 7.36 -18.40 -6.21
N VAL A 136 8.19 -17.70 -5.44
CA VAL A 136 9.64 -17.91 -5.38
C VAL A 136 10.06 -17.94 -3.92
N TRP A 137 11.16 -18.62 -3.64
CA TRP A 137 11.79 -18.64 -2.33
C TRP A 137 12.96 -17.67 -2.30
N LEU A 138 13.05 -16.89 -1.22
CA LEU A 138 14.16 -15.98 -0.95
C LEU A 138 14.58 -16.15 0.50
N ASP A 139 15.88 -16.16 0.74
CA ASP A 139 16.44 -15.95 2.06
C ASP A 139 16.52 -14.43 2.30
N LEU A 140 15.85 -13.96 3.33
CA LEU A 140 15.69 -12.54 3.59
C LEU A 140 16.43 -12.16 4.88
N GLU A 141 16.94 -10.94 4.88
CA GLU A 141 17.46 -10.33 6.10
C GLU A 141 16.39 -10.32 7.19
N THR A 142 16.85 -10.49 8.43
CA THR A 142 15.97 -10.56 9.60
C THR A 142 15.29 -9.23 9.87
N GLU A 143 16.03 -8.14 9.73
CA GLU A 143 15.52 -6.78 9.95
C GLU A 143 15.02 -6.16 8.65
N PRO A 144 13.95 -5.37 8.70
CA PRO A 144 13.48 -4.65 7.53
C PRO A 144 14.50 -3.59 7.10
N ALA A 145 14.78 -3.53 5.80
CA ALA A 145 15.62 -2.50 5.21
C ALA A 145 14.94 -1.13 5.20
N ALA A 146 13.61 -1.11 5.10
CA ALA A 146 12.80 0.10 5.18
C ALA A 146 11.35 -0.22 5.54
N VAL A 147 10.68 0.76 6.16
CA VAL A 147 9.24 0.74 6.42
C VAL A 147 8.66 2.05 5.90
N VAL A 148 7.64 1.95 5.07
CA VAL A 148 6.89 3.11 4.57
C VAL A 148 5.44 2.96 4.99
N ARG A 149 4.92 3.97 5.67
CA ARG A 149 3.51 4.04 6.07
C ARG A 149 2.90 5.32 5.53
N LEU A 150 1.78 5.19 4.82
CA LEU A 150 1.02 6.30 4.26
C LEU A 150 -0.40 6.24 4.81
N ARG A 151 -0.91 7.36 5.26
CA ARG A 151 -2.33 7.54 5.52
C ARG A 151 -2.94 8.28 4.33
N TYR A 152 -4.11 7.84 3.90
CA TYR A 152 -4.88 8.50 2.86
C TYR A 152 -6.28 8.84 3.38
N GLU A 153 -6.80 9.98 2.93
CA GLU A 153 -8.10 10.49 3.32
C GLU A 153 -8.73 11.26 2.17
N TYR A 154 -10.03 11.48 2.24
CA TYR A 154 -10.70 12.41 1.36
C TYR A 154 -10.20 13.84 1.61
N ARG A 155 -10.26 14.65 0.56
CA ARG A 155 -9.79 16.03 0.62
C ARG A 155 -10.40 16.87 1.76
N PRO A 156 -11.71 16.82 2.05
CA PRO A 156 -12.27 17.56 3.17
C PRO A 156 -11.57 17.30 4.49
N GLN A 157 -11.32 16.01 4.81
CA GLN A 157 -10.63 15.59 6.03
C GLN A 157 -9.17 16.07 6.07
N LEU A 158 -8.48 16.05 4.91
CA LEU A 158 -7.11 16.58 4.81
C LEU A 158 -7.06 18.10 5.05
N VAL A 159 -8.11 18.82 4.65
CA VAL A 159 -8.24 20.25 4.93
C VAL A 159 -8.55 20.49 6.41
N GLU A 160 -9.42 19.70 7.03
CA GLU A 160 -9.73 19.78 8.46
C GLU A 160 -8.50 19.50 9.32
N LEU A 161 -7.68 18.53 8.92
CA LEU A 161 -6.39 18.19 9.57
C LEU A 161 -5.31 19.27 9.34
N GLY A 162 -5.58 20.29 8.52
CA GLY A 162 -4.61 21.34 8.20
C GLY A 162 -3.47 20.89 7.27
N LEU A 163 -3.57 19.69 6.67
CA LEU A 163 -2.56 19.15 5.75
C LEU A 163 -2.68 19.74 4.34
N LEU A 164 -3.89 20.17 3.96
CA LEU A 164 -4.14 20.84 2.69
C LEU A 164 -4.74 22.21 2.92
N PRO A 165 -4.36 23.20 2.09
CA PRO A 165 -4.98 24.52 2.15
C PRO A 165 -6.45 24.43 1.76
N ARG A 166 -7.27 25.27 2.39
CA ARG A 166 -8.62 25.52 1.91
C ARG A 166 -8.51 26.10 0.50
N PHE A 167 -9.17 25.49 -0.47
CA PHE A 167 -9.16 26.04 -1.82
C PHE A 167 -9.72 27.45 -1.84
N PRO A 168 -9.18 28.33 -2.69
CA PRO A 168 -9.92 29.48 -3.13
C PRO A 168 -11.31 29.00 -3.61
N ARG A 169 -12.34 29.74 -3.26
CA ARG A 169 -13.73 29.40 -3.58
C ARG A 169 -13.84 29.04 -5.06
N PRO A 170 -14.69 28.08 -5.48
CA PRO A 170 -14.87 27.74 -6.89
C PRO A 170 -15.20 28.95 -7.78
N LEU A 171 -15.79 29.97 -7.20
CA LEU A 171 -16.12 31.26 -7.83
C LEU A 171 -14.86 32.05 -8.22
N ASP A 172 -13.77 32.02 -7.45
CA ASP A 172 -12.53 32.75 -7.75
C ASP A 172 -11.97 32.42 -9.14
N ARG A 173 -12.14 31.18 -9.58
CA ARG A 173 -11.75 30.75 -10.93
C ARG A 173 -12.67 31.34 -12.00
N ARG A 174 -13.97 31.44 -11.72
CA ARG A 174 -14.95 32.01 -12.65
C ARG A 174 -14.85 33.53 -12.69
N GLU A 175 -14.57 34.19 -11.58
CA GLU A 175 -14.34 35.62 -11.49
C GLU A 175 -13.10 36.08 -12.27
N ARG A 176 -12.10 35.19 -12.42
CA ARG A 176 -10.89 35.42 -13.22
C ARG A 176 -10.99 34.91 -14.65
N ALA A 177 -12.10 34.25 -15.01
CA ALA A 177 -12.32 33.77 -16.36
C ALA A 177 -12.46 34.92 -17.34
N ARG A 178 -11.67 34.89 -18.41
CA ARG A 178 -11.82 35.83 -19.55
C ARG A 178 -12.84 35.26 -20.50
N GLY A 179 -13.77 36.09 -20.94
CA GLY A 179 -14.89 35.68 -21.79
C GLY A 179 -14.55 35.45 -23.25
N PHE A 180 -13.42 35.99 -23.72
CA PHE A 180 -13.02 35.94 -25.12
C PHE A 180 -11.52 35.71 -25.26
N ASP A 181 -11.14 34.75 -26.12
CA ASP A 181 -9.84 34.62 -26.72
C ASP A 181 -9.96 34.91 -28.23
N ASP A 182 -8.88 35.36 -28.87
CA ASP A 182 -8.91 35.78 -30.27
C ASP A 182 -9.22 34.61 -31.23
N TRP A 183 -8.93 33.36 -30.85
CA TRP A 183 -9.14 32.17 -31.68
C TRP A 183 -9.42 30.94 -30.84
N CYS A 184 -10.22 30.02 -31.38
CA CYS A 184 -10.42 28.68 -30.77
C CYS A 184 -9.18 27.82 -30.92
N PRO A 185 -8.51 27.39 -29.80
CA PRO A 185 -7.38 26.48 -29.88
C PRO A 185 -7.82 25.09 -30.34
N VAL A 186 -7.04 24.48 -31.23
CA VAL A 186 -7.25 23.06 -31.59
C VAL A 186 -6.78 22.18 -30.42
N PRO A 187 -7.63 21.23 -29.93
CA PRO A 187 -7.21 20.28 -28.92
C PRO A 187 -6.04 19.43 -29.41
N ARG A 188 -5.01 19.27 -28.60
CA ARG A 188 -3.87 18.39 -28.89
C ARG A 188 -4.17 16.98 -28.46
#